data_4b8feefed93a940b2391f9372cc1e755
#
_entry.id   4b8feefed93a940b2391f9372cc1e755
#
_cell.length_a   1.000
_cell.length_b   1.000
_cell.length_c   1.000
_cell.angle_alpha   90.00
_cell.angle_beta   90.00
_cell.angle_gamma   90.00
#
_symmetry.space_group_name_H-M   'P 1'
#
loop_
_entity.id
_entity.type
_entity.pdbx_description
1 polymer ?
#
loop_
_entity_poly.entity_id
_entity_poly.type
_entity_poly.pdbx_seq_one_letter_code
_entity_poly.pdbx_strand_id
1 'polypeptide(L)'
;EFFNAFSEQVNHSTVNFTYANADMLKSQSMPYSGDLPASENEIVVQESFLDSLGYSNELGQTIQIPFSDGTTHDFKLTGILDVKTGDIGRYTAIISKELVRQQYGDEGMIDYYIGLKGAQNMSEEEATNYANTLAQQLKISDDNVIVRSTYFNLKDENHGSDMLFYFLIGFVTFIGSGIVIYSIFYISVASSIRNYGQLR
;
A
#
# COMPACT_ATOMS: atom_id res chain seq x y z
N GLU A 1 -15.88 5.98 1.79
CA GLU A 1 -16.49 5.25 0.66
C GLU A 1 -15.44 5.04 -0.43
N PHE A 2 -15.43 3.85 -0.99
CA PHE A 2 -14.48 3.47 -2.04
C PHE A 2 -15.12 2.45 -3.00
N PHE A 3 -14.81 2.57 -4.29
CA PHE A 3 -15.22 1.59 -5.30
C PHE A 3 -14.20 1.56 -6.44
N ASN A 4 -13.63 0.38 -6.69
CA ASN A 4 -12.77 0.18 -7.85
C ASN A 4 -13.64 -0.21 -9.04
N ALA A 5 -13.94 0.77 -9.89
CA ALA A 5 -14.92 0.62 -10.96
C ALA A 5 -14.41 -0.25 -12.11
N PHE A 6 -13.37 0.20 -12.78
CA PHE A 6 -12.79 -0.51 -13.93
C PHE A 6 -11.34 -0.07 -14.16
N SER A 7 -10.66 -0.81 -15.04
CA SER A 7 -9.30 -0.47 -15.46
C SER A 7 -9.24 -0.43 -16.98
N GLU A 8 -8.54 0.55 -17.52
CA GLU A 8 -8.32 0.73 -18.95
C GLU A 8 -6.83 0.73 -19.30
N GLN A 9 -6.53 0.28 -20.53
CA GLN A 9 -5.20 0.39 -21.09
C GLN A 9 -5.11 1.66 -21.92
N VAL A 10 -4.30 2.61 -21.45
CA VAL A 10 -4.09 3.91 -22.11
C VAL A 10 -2.59 4.08 -22.36
N ASN A 11 -2.19 4.25 -23.61
CA ASN A 11 -0.78 4.44 -24.00
C ASN A 11 0.20 3.45 -23.35
N HIS A 12 -0.11 2.14 -23.37
CA HIS A 12 0.67 1.05 -22.75
C HIS A 12 0.73 1.09 -21.21
N SER A 13 -0.13 1.87 -20.59
CA SER A 13 -0.24 1.98 -19.14
C SER A 13 -1.62 1.57 -18.69
N THR A 14 -1.72 1.00 -17.49
CA THR A 14 -3.00 0.66 -16.88
C THR A 14 -3.51 1.84 -16.04
N VAL A 15 -4.71 2.31 -16.33
CA VAL A 15 -5.38 3.35 -15.54
C VAL A 15 -6.52 2.71 -14.77
N ASN A 16 -6.48 2.81 -13.44
CA ASN A 16 -7.55 2.32 -12.57
C ASN A 16 -8.53 3.47 -12.29
N PHE A 17 -9.75 3.33 -12.75
CA PHE A 17 -10.84 4.27 -12.48
C PHE A 17 -11.53 3.87 -11.19
N THR A 18 -11.48 4.75 -10.21
CA THR A 18 -11.86 4.46 -8.83
C THR A 18 -12.70 5.60 -8.27
N TYR A 19 -13.79 5.28 -7.59
CA TYR A 19 -14.47 6.26 -6.76
C TYR A 19 -13.90 6.22 -5.34
N ALA A 20 -13.56 7.38 -4.81
CA ALA A 20 -13.16 7.54 -3.42
C ALA A 20 -13.60 8.92 -2.91
N ASN A 21 -14.17 8.95 -1.69
CA ASN A 21 -14.46 10.23 -1.03
C ASN A 21 -13.21 10.82 -0.37
N ALA A 22 -13.29 12.08 0.05
CA ALA A 22 -12.16 12.82 0.63
C ALA A 22 -11.55 12.11 1.87
N ASP A 23 -12.39 11.54 2.73
CA ASP A 23 -11.92 10.83 3.92
C ASP A 23 -11.13 9.57 3.56
N MET A 24 -11.54 8.87 2.51
CA MET A 24 -10.84 7.71 2.01
C MET A 24 -9.48 8.08 1.43
N LEU A 25 -9.40 9.10 0.58
CA LEU A 25 -8.14 9.59 0.02
C LEU A 25 -7.17 10.01 1.13
N LYS A 26 -7.68 10.72 2.14
CA LYS A 26 -6.89 11.11 3.31
C LYS A 26 -6.38 9.89 4.09
N SER A 27 -7.21 8.87 4.29
CA SER A 27 -6.81 7.66 5.02
C SER A 27 -5.74 6.84 4.29
N GLN A 28 -5.70 6.93 2.97
CA GLN A 28 -4.71 6.29 2.12
C GLN A 28 -3.47 7.15 1.83
N SER A 29 -3.38 8.31 2.47
CA SER A 29 -2.28 9.27 2.23
C SER A 29 -2.14 9.63 0.74
N MET A 30 -3.28 9.84 0.07
CA MET A 30 -3.38 10.27 -1.31
C MET A 30 -3.77 11.76 -1.35
N PRO A 31 -2.82 12.69 -1.21
CA PRO A 31 -3.11 14.11 -1.30
C PRO A 31 -3.54 14.49 -2.72
N TYR A 32 -4.40 15.49 -2.83
CA TYR A 32 -4.86 16.02 -4.11
C TYR A 32 -5.05 17.54 -4.02
N SER A 33 -5.03 18.18 -5.18
CA SER A 33 -5.36 19.60 -5.35
C SER A 33 -6.61 19.75 -6.22
N GLY A 34 -7.35 20.82 -6.06
CA GLY A 34 -8.62 21.06 -6.75
C GLY A 34 -9.81 20.41 -6.05
N ASP A 35 -10.86 20.09 -6.79
CA ASP A 35 -12.11 19.52 -6.31
C ASP A 35 -12.28 18.06 -6.74
N LEU A 36 -12.93 17.25 -5.89
CA LEU A 36 -13.30 15.88 -6.26
C LEU A 36 -14.43 15.88 -7.29
N PRO A 37 -14.47 14.87 -8.19
CA PRO A 37 -15.49 14.80 -9.23
C PRO A 37 -16.90 14.69 -8.62
N ALA A 38 -17.81 15.56 -9.05
CA ALA A 38 -19.22 15.54 -8.67
C ALA A 38 -20.11 15.02 -9.80
N SER A 39 -19.73 15.26 -11.07
CA SER A 39 -20.49 14.90 -12.26
C SER A 39 -19.83 13.73 -13.01
N GLU A 40 -20.58 13.02 -13.84
CA GLU A 40 -20.12 11.85 -14.60
C GLU A 40 -18.93 12.11 -15.53
N ASN A 41 -18.79 13.35 -16.01
CA ASN A 41 -17.73 13.76 -16.91
C ASN A 41 -16.58 14.51 -16.21
N GLU A 42 -16.50 14.47 -14.91
CA GLU A 42 -15.43 15.06 -14.11
C GLU A 42 -14.46 14.00 -13.62
N ILE A 43 -13.18 14.36 -13.53
CA ILE A 43 -12.11 13.42 -13.16
C ILE A 43 -10.98 14.12 -12.38
N VAL A 44 -10.38 13.38 -11.48
CA VAL A 44 -9.12 13.73 -10.82
C VAL A 44 -8.10 12.65 -11.19
N VAL A 45 -6.95 13.05 -11.68
CA VAL A 45 -5.90 12.11 -12.15
C VAL A 45 -4.53 12.51 -11.60
N GLN A 46 -3.58 11.61 -11.73
CA GLN A 46 -2.19 11.88 -11.37
C GLN A 46 -1.53 12.81 -12.41
N GLU A 47 -0.65 13.71 -11.95
CA GLU A 47 0.13 14.60 -12.80
C GLU A 47 0.89 13.82 -13.88
N SER A 48 1.56 12.73 -13.51
CA SER A 48 2.31 11.87 -14.43
C SER A 48 1.43 11.22 -15.51
N PHE A 49 0.13 11.03 -15.24
CA PHE A 49 -0.81 10.55 -16.26
C PHE A 49 -1.14 11.66 -17.27
N LEU A 50 -1.37 12.90 -16.82
CA LEU A 50 -1.56 14.05 -17.72
C LEU A 50 -0.35 14.23 -18.64
N ASP A 51 0.86 14.16 -18.09
CA ASP A 51 2.10 14.24 -18.86
C ASP A 51 2.17 13.15 -19.93
N SER A 52 1.75 11.92 -19.61
CA SER A 52 1.74 10.81 -20.56
C SER A 52 0.76 10.99 -21.73
N LEU A 53 -0.28 11.79 -21.51
CA LEU A 53 -1.27 12.18 -22.53
C LEU A 53 -0.92 13.50 -23.25
N GLY A 54 0.10 14.21 -22.78
CA GLY A 54 0.52 15.52 -23.33
C GLY A 54 -0.34 16.69 -22.88
N TYR A 55 -1.06 16.57 -21.77
CA TYR A 55 -1.85 17.65 -21.17
C TYR A 55 -1.05 18.38 -20.08
N SER A 56 -1.36 19.66 -19.89
CA SER A 56 -0.86 20.46 -18.78
C SER A 56 -1.64 20.19 -17.48
N ASN A 57 -1.13 20.68 -16.35
CA ASN A 57 -1.78 20.57 -15.03
C ASN A 57 -2.85 21.67 -14.80
N GLU A 58 -3.46 22.19 -15.85
CA GLU A 58 -4.45 23.27 -15.77
C GLU A 58 -5.83 22.69 -15.42
N LEU A 59 -6.36 23.06 -14.26
CA LEU A 59 -7.69 22.62 -13.82
C LEU A 59 -8.78 23.26 -14.68
N GLY A 60 -9.85 22.51 -14.92
CA GLY A 60 -11.01 22.93 -15.71
C GLY A 60 -10.88 22.64 -17.22
N GLN A 61 -9.71 22.21 -17.70
CA GLN A 61 -9.55 21.76 -19.08
C GLN A 61 -10.28 20.44 -19.33
N THR A 62 -10.63 20.17 -20.59
CA THR A 62 -11.15 18.89 -21.01
C THR A 62 -9.99 18.02 -21.48
N ILE A 63 -9.87 16.82 -20.92
CA ILE A 63 -8.90 15.83 -21.35
C ILE A 63 -9.62 14.68 -22.07
N GLN A 64 -9.00 14.16 -23.12
CA GLN A 64 -9.52 13.04 -23.90
C GLN A 64 -8.76 11.78 -23.52
N ILE A 65 -9.48 10.78 -23.03
CA ILE A 65 -8.89 9.51 -22.63
C ILE A 65 -9.36 8.44 -23.61
N PRO A 66 -8.44 7.86 -24.42
CA PRO A 66 -8.78 6.76 -25.32
C PRO A 66 -8.94 5.47 -24.50
N PHE A 67 -10.03 4.76 -24.70
CA PHE A 67 -10.30 3.48 -24.07
C PHE A 67 -9.90 2.31 -24.98
N SER A 68 -9.73 1.13 -24.38
CA SER A 68 -9.31 -0.09 -25.06
C SER A 68 -10.33 -0.60 -26.10
N ASP A 69 -11.60 -0.21 -25.99
CA ASP A 69 -12.67 -0.51 -26.95
C ASP A 69 -12.63 0.37 -28.22
N GLY A 70 -11.67 1.30 -28.30
CA GLY A 70 -11.51 2.26 -29.38
C GLY A 70 -12.36 3.52 -29.24
N THR A 71 -13.11 3.67 -28.18
CA THR A 71 -13.82 4.92 -27.87
C THR A 71 -12.90 5.94 -27.21
N THR A 72 -13.27 7.22 -27.27
CA THR A 72 -12.58 8.29 -26.56
C THR A 72 -13.60 9.01 -25.68
N HIS A 73 -13.25 9.14 -24.43
CA HIS A 73 -14.11 9.81 -23.45
C HIS A 73 -13.53 11.16 -23.05
N ASP A 74 -14.39 12.17 -23.04
CA ASP A 74 -14.06 13.53 -22.66
C ASP A 74 -14.33 13.72 -21.16
N PHE A 75 -13.29 14.06 -20.40
CA PHE A 75 -13.41 14.37 -18.99
C PHE A 75 -12.93 15.77 -18.69
N LYS A 76 -13.64 16.48 -17.83
CA LYS A 76 -13.19 17.75 -17.27
C LYS A 76 -12.28 17.49 -16.08
N LEU A 77 -11.05 17.98 -16.13
CA LEU A 77 -10.08 17.86 -15.05
C LEU A 77 -10.47 18.76 -13.89
N THR A 78 -10.90 18.20 -12.76
CA THR A 78 -11.30 18.97 -11.58
C THR A 78 -10.26 18.99 -10.48
N GLY A 79 -9.32 18.04 -10.50
CA GLY A 79 -8.24 17.99 -9.53
C GLY A 79 -7.08 17.11 -10.00
N ILE A 80 -6.00 17.17 -9.25
CA ILE A 80 -4.77 16.44 -9.52
C ILE A 80 -4.36 15.69 -8.26
N LEU A 81 -4.12 14.38 -8.37
CA LEU A 81 -3.53 13.56 -7.32
C LEU A 81 -2.02 13.81 -7.24
N ASP A 82 -1.54 14.20 -6.07
CA ASP A 82 -0.11 14.33 -5.77
C ASP A 82 0.43 13.00 -5.21
N VAL A 83 0.39 11.97 -6.03
CA VAL A 83 0.90 10.64 -5.69
C VAL A 83 2.03 10.29 -6.63
N LYS A 84 3.22 10.13 -6.09
CA LYS A 84 4.36 9.62 -6.84
C LYS A 84 4.23 8.10 -6.93
N THR A 85 3.75 7.62 -8.05
CA THR A 85 3.68 6.18 -8.31
C THR A 85 5.11 5.64 -8.49
N GLY A 86 5.49 4.66 -7.66
CA GLY A 86 6.72 3.90 -7.88
C GLY A 86 6.61 2.90 -9.06
N ASP A 87 5.39 2.59 -9.48
CA ASP A 87 5.12 1.64 -10.56
C ASP A 87 4.98 2.37 -11.90
N ILE A 88 5.97 2.21 -12.74
CA ILE A 88 5.94 2.71 -14.12
C ILE A 88 4.77 2.01 -14.86
N GLY A 89 3.84 2.81 -15.39
CA GLY A 89 2.74 2.31 -16.21
C GLY A 89 1.46 1.94 -15.47
N ARG A 90 1.30 2.35 -14.21
CA ARG A 90 0.03 2.24 -13.49
C ARG A 90 -0.39 3.60 -12.94
N TYR A 91 -1.61 4.00 -13.27
CA TYR A 91 -2.18 5.27 -12.84
C TYR A 91 -3.51 5.06 -12.13
N THR A 92 -3.87 6.01 -11.30
CA THR A 92 -5.18 6.06 -10.62
C THR A 92 -5.92 7.30 -11.10
N ALA A 93 -7.16 7.11 -11.49
CA ALA A 93 -8.10 8.15 -11.84
C ALA A 93 -9.29 8.10 -10.87
N ILE A 94 -9.58 9.21 -10.20
CA ILE A 94 -10.76 9.31 -9.34
C ILE A 94 -11.92 9.81 -10.18
N ILE A 95 -13.01 9.08 -10.15
CA ILE A 95 -14.27 9.37 -10.84
C ILE A 95 -15.38 9.69 -9.84
N SER A 96 -16.46 10.27 -10.33
CA SER A 96 -17.60 10.63 -9.51
C SER A 96 -18.43 9.41 -9.10
N LYS A 97 -19.16 9.53 -7.99
CA LYS A 97 -20.17 8.55 -7.56
C LYS A 97 -21.31 8.44 -8.58
N GLU A 98 -21.58 9.54 -9.28
CA GLU A 98 -22.63 9.58 -10.32
C GLU A 98 -22.27 8.70 -11.50
N LEU A 99 -21.02 8.75 -12.01
CA LEU A 99 -20.56 7.87 -13.07
C LEU A 99 -20.63 6.38 -12.65
N VAL A 100 -20.24 6.07 -11.41
CA VAL A 100 -20.37 4.70 -10.88
C VAL A 100 -21.82 4.23 -10.88
N ARG A 101 -22.75 5.07 -10.40
CA ARG A 101 -24.18 4.72 -10.38
C ARG A 101 -24.76 4.53 -11.77
N GLN A 102 -24.38 5.37 -12.71
CA GLN A 102 -24.84 5.25 -14.10
C GLN A 102 -24.37 3.94 -14.73
N GLN A 103 -23.15 3.53 -14.45
CA GLN A 103 -22.54 2.37 -15.08
C GLN A 103 -22.89 1.04 -14.39
N TYR A 104 -23.03 1.04 -13.06
CA TYR A 104 -23.24 -0.16 -12.24
C TYR A 104 -24.57 -0.19 -11.49
N GLY A 105 -25.39 0.86 -11.59
CA GLY A 105 -26.65 1.01 -10.84
C GLY A 105 -26.43 1.33 -9.37
N ASP A 106 -27.53 1.42 -8.62
CA ASP A 106 -27.49 1.70 -7.17
C ASP A 106 -26.97 0.50 -6.33
N GLU A 107 -26.90 -0.68 -6.94
CA GLU A 107 -26.41 -1.91 -6.33
C GLU A 107 -24.88 -2.07 -6.46
N GLY A 108 -24.20 -1.10 -7.05
CA GLY A 108 -22.73 -1.10 -7.09
C GLY A 108 -22.16 -1.29 -5.68
N MET A 109 -21.35 -2.32 -5.48
CA MET A 109 -20.76 -2.63 -4.17
C MET A 109 -19.76 -1.53 -3.79
N ILE A 110 -20.26 -0.50 -3.11
CA ILE A 110 -19.40 0.53 -2.51
C ILE A 110 -18.86 -0.03 -1.20
N ASP A 111 -17.55 -0.17 -1.12
CA ASP A 111 -16.87 -0.54 0.11
C ASP A 111 -16.88 0.63 1.09
N TYR A 112 -17.32 0.36 2.31
CA TYR A 112 -17.28 1.31 3.40
C TYR A 112 -16.10 0.99 4.31
N TYR A 113 -15.10 1.85 4.31
CA TYR A 113 -13.98 1.75 5.23
C TYR A 113 -14.32 2.48 6.53
N ILE A 114 -14.34 1.74 7.62
CA ILE A 114 -14.69 2.27 8.94
C ILE A 114 -13.46 2.19 9.85
N GLY A 115 -13.02 3.33 10.37
CA GLY A 115 -11.99 3.36 11.40
C GLY A 115 -12.60 3.05 12.77
N LEU A 116 -12.15 1.98 13.42
CA LEU A 116 -12.58 1.66 14.78
C LEU A 116 -11.87 2.57 15.79
N LYS A 117 -12.67 3.30 16.57
CA LYS A 117 -12.14 4.17 17.62
C LYS A 117 -11.52 3.30 18.74
N GLY A 118 -10.24 3.50 19.00
CA GLY A 118 -9.51 2.73 20.00
C GLY A 118 -8.90 1.42 19.49
N ALA A 119 -8.91 1.17 18.17
CA ALA A 119 -8.31 -0.03 17.55
C ALA A 119 -6.85 -0.27 17.95
N GLN A 120 -6.10 0.80 18.26
CA GLN A 120 -4.72 0.67 18.73
C GLN A 120 -4.57 -0.14 20.03
N ASN A 121 -5.64 -0.28 20.81
CA ASN A 121 -5.64 -1.02 22.07
C ASN A 121 -6.36 -2.38 21.97
N MET A 122 -6.89 -2.73 20.79
CA MET A 122 -7.62 -3.97 20.55
C MET A 122 -6.70 -5.03 19.96
N SER A 123 -6.97 -6.30 20.27
CA SER A 123 -6.47 -7.43 19.50
C SER A 123 -7.26 -7.58 18.18
N GLU A 124 -6.75 -8.39 17.23
CA GLU A 124 -7.47 -8.68 15.99
C GLU A 124 -8.82 -9.35 16.28
N GLU A 125 -8.87 -10.27 17.24
CA GLU A 125 -10.10 -10.95 17.65
C GLU A 125 -11.12 -9.98 18.23
N GLU A 126 -10.71 -9.07 19.12
CA GLU A 126 -11.60 -8.05 19.68
C GLU A 126 -12.14 -7.11 18.61
N ALA A 127 -11.29 -6.67 17.69
CA ALA A 127 -11.70 -5.81 16.59
C ALA A 127 -12.67 -6.53 15.64
N THR A 128 -12.45 -7.81 15.34
CA THR A 128 -13.32 -8.63 14.52
C THR A 128 -14.68 -8.83 15.18
N ASN A 129 -14.71 -9.16 16.45
CA ASN A 129 -15.96 -9.31 17.22
C ASN A 129 -16.75 -8.00 17.28
N TYR A 130 -16.05 -6.88 17.45
CA TYR A 130 -16.69 -5.56 17.44
C TYR A 130 -17.26 -5.21 16.05
N ALA A 131 -16.51 -5.46 14.99
CA ALA A 131 -16.95 -5.23 13.62
C ALA A 131 -18.17 -6.07 13.26
N ASN A 132 -18.18 -7.36 13.62
CA ASN A 132 -19.33 -8.25 13.40
C ASN A 132 -20.55 -7.82 14.21
N THR A 133 -20.38 -7.38 15.46
CA THR A 133 -21.49 -6.85 16.27
C THR A 133 -22.09 -5.60 15.62
N LEU A 134 -21.26 -4.71 15.09
CA LEU A 134 -21.73 -3.51 14.39
C LEU A 134 -22.45 -3.87 13.09
N ALA A 135 -21.93 -4.83 12.32
CA ALA A 135 -22.55 -5.32 11.10
C ALA A 135 -23.95 -5.91 11.35
N GLN A 136 -24.10 -6.71 12.39
CA GLN A 136 -25.40 -7.26 12.81
C GLN A 136 -26.40 -6.15 13.17
N GLN A 137 -25.96 -5.10 13.87
CA GLN A 137 -26.81 -3.94 14.18
C GLN A 137 -27.26 -3.21 12.91
N LEU A 138 -26.41 -3.15 11.90
CA LEU A 138 -26.68 -2.53 10.60
C LEU A 138 -27.36 -3.48 9.61
N LYS A 139 -27.64 -4.74 10.00
CA LYS A 139 -28.18 -5.81 9.14
C LYS A 139 -27.31 -6.11 7.92
N ILE A 140 -25.99 -5.99 8.06
CA ILE A 140 -25.00 -6.38 7.06
C ILE A 140 -24.63 -7.83 7.31
N SER A 141 -24.54 -8.65 6.25
CA SER A 141 -24.09 -10.05 6.37
C SER A 141 -22.63 -10.11 6.83
N ASP A 142 -22.30 -11.06 7.71
CA ASP A 142 -20.94 -11.26 8.22
C ASP A 142 -19.93 -11.54 7.09
N ASP A 143 -20.36 -12.12 5.98
CA ASP A 143 -19.53 -12.37 4.77
C ASP A 143 -19.06 -11.07 4.10
N ASN A 144 -19.71 -9.95 4.37
CA ASN A 144 -19.39 -8.63 3.84
C ASN A 144 -18.54 -7.79 4.80
N VAL A 145 -18.08 -8.37 5.91
CA VAL A 145 -17.25 -7.70 6.89
C VAL A 145 -15.81 -8.16 6.75
N ILE A 146 -14.91 -7.25 6.38
CA ILE A 146 -13.49 -7.55 6.23
C ILE A 146 -12.70 -6.71 7.24
N VAL A 147 -12.07 -7.38 8.19
CA VAL A 147 -11.09 -6.75 9.09
C VAL A 147 -9.70 -6.89 8.48
N ARG A 148 -9.00 -5.77 8.33
CA ARG A 148 -7.65 -5.78 7.76
C ARG A 148 -6.64 -6.27 8.81
N SER A 149 -6.28 -7.54 8.74
CA SER A 149 -5.27 -8.20 9.58
C SER A 149 -3.88 -7.56 9.48
N THR A 150 -3.56 -6.94 8.34
CA THR A 150 -2.26 -6.27 8.13
C THR A 150 -1.94 -5.24 9.20
N TYR A 151 -2.94 -4.50 9.70
CA TYR A 151 -2.74 -3.54 10.80
C TYR A 151 -2.32 -4.24 12.10
N PHE A 152 -2.94 -5.37 12.43
CA PHE A 152 -2.66 -6.13 13.64
C PHE A 152 -1.34 -6.88 13.52
N ASN A 153 -1.02 -7.45 12.36
CA ASN A 153 0.27 -8.10 12.10
C ASN A 153 1.44 -7.12 12.29
N LEU A 154 1.32 -5.89 11.78
CA LEU A 154 2.35 -4.86 11.99
C LEU A 154 2.47 -4.41 13.45
N LYS A 155 1.36 -4.45 14.20
CA LYS A 155 1.35 -4.13 15.62
C LYS A 155 1.93 -5.25 16.49
N ASP A 156 1.62 -6.51 16.14
CA ASP A 156 2.07 -7.71 16.86
C ASP A 156 3.48 -8.17 16.43
N GLU A 157 4.11 -7.55 15.44
CA GLU A 157 5.54 -7.71 15.21
C GLU A 157 6.30 -7.27 16.48
N ASN A 158 6.40 -8.24 17.36
CA ASN A 158 7.12 -8.13 18.62
C ASN A 158 8.62 -8.11 18.27
N HIS A 159 9.11 -6.96 17.84
CA HIS A 159 10.53 -6.73 17.52
C HIS A 159 11.47 -7.19 18.64
N GLY A 160 10.93 -7.41 19.83
CA GLY A 160 11.69 -7.94 20.98
C GLY A 160 12.15 -9.39 20.79
N SER A 161 11.31 -10.26 20.23
CA SER A 161 11.68 -11.67 19.99
C SER A 161 12.68 -11.81 18.86
N ASP A 162 12.51 -11.02 17.79
CA ASP A 162 13.42 -11.00 16.65
C ASP A 162 14.77 -10.42 17.04
N MET A 163 14.79 -9.36 17.83
CA MET A 163 16.02 -8.76 18.34
C MET A 163 16.81 -9.73 19.22
N LEU A 164 16.14 -10.50 20.09
CA LEU A 164 16.74 -11.54 20.89
C LEU A 164 17.33 -12.66 20.01
N PHE A 165 16.61 -13.07 18.97
CA PHE A 165 17.08 -14.08 18.02
C PHE A 165 18.32 -13.63 17.25
N TYR A 166 18.34 -12.41 16.73
CA TYR A 166 19.52 -11.84 16.08
C TYR A 166 20.70 -11.68 17.00
N PHE A 167 20.47 -11.29 18.26
CA PHE A 167 21.50 -11.21 19.27
C PHE A 167 22.11 -12.58 19.55
N LEU A 168 21.30 -13.64 19.63
CA LEU A 168 21.75 -15.01 19.90
C LEU A 168 22.58 -15.54 18.72
N ILE A 169 22.18 -15.30 17.48
CA ILE A 169 22.96 -15.65 16.28
C ILE A 169 24.30 -14.92 16.28
N GLY A 170 24.29 -13.62 16.53
CA GLY A 170 25.51 -12.80 16.62
C GLY A 170 26.47 -13.30 17.68
N PHE A 171 25.95 -13.69 18.86
CA PHE A 171 26.74 -14.21 19.96
C PHE A 171 27.40 -15.56 19.62
N VAL A 172 26.65 -16.48 19.02
CA VAL A 172 27.19 -17.78 18.56
C VAL A 172 28.28 -17.60 17.52
N THR A 173 28.06 -16.68 16.56
CA THR A 173 29.04 -16.36 15.52
C THR A 173 30.31 -15.76 16.13
N PHE A 174 30.16 -14.87 17.10
CA PHE A 174 31.29 -14.26 17.81
C PHE A 174 32.14 -15.30 18.54
N ILE A 175 31.50 -16.23 19.28
CA ILE A 175 32.21 -17.33 19.96
C ILE A 175 32.94 -18.23 18.95
N GLY A 176 32.24 -18.62 17.87
CA GLY A 176 32.80 -19.45 16.82
C GLY A 176 34.06 -18.81 16.18
N SER A 177 33.98 -17.54 15.88
CA SER A 177 35.12 -16.77 15.34
C SER A 177 36.27 -16.70 16.33
N GLY A 178 36.00 -16.50 17.63
CA GLY A 178 37.00 -16.47 18.67
C GLY A 178 37.74 -17.82 18.81
N ILE A 179 37.04 -18.95 18.72
CA ILE A 179 37.67 -20.29 18.77
C ILE A 179 38.59 -20.50 17.57
N VAL A 180 38.20 -20.07 16.37
CA VAL A 180 39.02 -20.19 15.16
C VAL A 180 40.28 -19.35 15.31
N ILE A 181 40.17 -18.11 15.73
CA ILE A 181 41.30 -17.21 15.94
C ILE A 181 42.26 -17.79 17.00
N TYR A 182 41.71 -18.23 18.13
CA TYR A 182 42.48 -18.88 19.17
C TYR A 182 43.25 -20.10 18.67
N SER A 183 42.61 -20.96 17.89
CA SER A 183 43.19 -22.17 17.30
C SER A 183 44.37 -21.84 16.37
N ILE A 184 44.24 -20.81 15.55
CA ILE A 184 45.31 -20.34 14.64
C ILE A 184 46.51 -19.82 15.44
N PHE A 185 46.26 -18.99 16.46
CA PHE A 185 47.34 -18.51 17.32
C PHE A 185 48.03 -19.63 18.09
N TYR A 186 47.26 -20.58 18.65
CA TYR A 186 47.80 -21.72 19.37
C TYR A 186 48.71 -22.56 18.48
N ILE A 187 48.29 -22.88 17.26
CA ILE A 187 49.10 -23.64 16.29
C ILE A 187 50.36 -22.87 15.91
N SER A 188 50.25 -21.56 15.68
CA SER A 188 51.38 -20.69 15.30
C SER A 188 52.42 -20.64 16.41
N VAL A 189 52.00 -20.45 17.67
CA VAL A 189 52.88 -20.43 18.83
C VAL A 189 53.54 -21.80 19.05
N ALA A 190 52.77 -22.90 18.98
CA ALA A 190 53.27 -24.25 19.16
C ALA A 190 54.32 -24.60 18.08
N SER A 191 54.09 -24.21 16.82
CA SER A 191 55.04 -24.37 15.71
C SER A 191 56.30 -23.59 15.92
N SER A 192 56.19 -22.34 16.39
CA SER A 192 57.36 -21.48 16.68
C SER A 192 58.25 -22.06 17.79
N ILE A 193 57.64 -22.52 18.88
CA ILE A 193 58.37 -23.17 19.99
C ILE A 193 59.12 -24.42 19.52
N ARG A 194 58.48 -25.22 18.67
CA ARG A 194 59.12 -26.43 18.10
C ARG A 194 60.33 -26.08 17.23
N ASN A 195 60.19 -25.04 16.41
CA ASN A 195 61.30 -24.61 15.53
C ASN A 195 62.50 -24.06 16.35
N TYR A 196 62.24 -23.30 17.42
CA TYR A 196 63.29 -22.83 18.32
C TYR A 196 63.93 -23.94 19.15
N GLY A 197 63.20 -24.99 19.51
CA GLY A 197 63.72 -26.15 20.24
C GLY A 197 64.66 -27.06 19.40
N GLN A 198 64.58 -26.99 18.07
CA GLN A 198 65.45 -27.75 17.18
C GLN A 198 66.78 -27.06 16.86
N LEU A 199 66.95 -25.80 17.26
CA LEU A 199 68.14 -24.99 17.01
C LEU A 199 69.16 -25.01 18.17
N ARG A 200 68.95 -25.90 19.13
CA ARG A 200 69.86 -26.06 20.29
C ARG A 200 70.68 -27.38 20.24
#